data_aca9b86ac5ca8dba2399ccbd37647a85
#
_entry.id   aca9b86ac5ca8dba2399ccbd37647a85
#
_cell.length_a   1.000
_cell.length_b   1.000
_cell.length_c   1.000
_cell.angle_alpha   90.00
_cell.angle_beta   90.00
_cell.angle_gamma   90.00
#
_symmetry.space_group_name_H-M   'P 1'
#
loop_
_entity.id
_entity.type
_entity.pdbx_description
1 polymer ?
#
loop_
_entity_poly.entity_id
_entity_poly.type
_entity_poly.pdbx_seq_one_letter_code
_entity_poly.pdbx_strand_id
1 'polypeptide(L)'
;LVLAIFANVATYAQDNVVDEVVWVVGDEAILKSDVEEARMDALYNGRRFEGDPYCVIPEEIAVQKLFLHQAKLDSIEVSEAEIIQRVDMMTNMYIQQIGSREKMEEYFNKTSTQIRETLRDNARDGLTVQKMQQKLVGEIKVTPAEVRRYFKDLPQDSIPYIPTQVEVQIITLQPKIPISEIEDVKKTLRDYT
;
A
#
# COMPACT_ATOMS: atom_id res chain seq x y z
N LEU A 1 -55.94 53.15 10.29
CA LEU A 1 -55.91 51.82 9.62
C LEU A 1 -54.43 51.43 9.54
N VAL A 2 -53.95 50.61 10.51
CA VAL A 2 -52.55 50.13 10.52
C VAL A 2 -52.53 48.76 9.82
N LEU A 3 -51.93 48.74 8.64
CA LEU A 3 -51.75 47.49 7.85
C LEU A 3 -50.50 46.80 8.37
N ALA A 4 -50.68 45.74 9.18
CA ALA A 4 -49.60 44.87 9.64
C ALA A 4 -49.19 43.93 8.48
N ILE A 5 -48.03 44.20 7.83
CA ILE A 5 -47.43 43.33 6.88
C ILE A 5 -46.67 42.22 7.68
N PHE A 6 -47.26 41.03 7.74
CA PHE A 6 -46.57 39.83 8.18
C PHE A 6 -45.58 39.41 7.08
N ALA A 7 -44.32 39.78 7.20
CA ALA A 7 -43.24 39.20 6.43
C ALA A 7 -43.02 37.78 6.94
N ASN A 8 -43.51 36.78 6.16
CA ASN A 8 -43.11 35.39 6.33
C ASN A 8 -41.65 35.29 5.94
N VAL A 9 -40.74 35.34 6.90
CA VAL A 9 -39.36 34.94 6.75
C VAL A 9 -39.39 33.43 6.71
N ALA A 10 -39.39 32.86 5.51
CA ALA A 10 -39.09 31.44 5.30
C ALA A 10 -37.64 31.25 5.78
N THR A 11 -37.46 30.77 6.99
CA THR A 11 -36.19 30.23 7.46
C THR A 11 -35.94 28.97 6.69
N TYR A 12 -35.12 29.05 5.64
CA TYR A 12 -34.50 27.85 5.07
C TYR A 12 -33.61 27.33 6.18
N ALA A 13 -34.04 26.25 6.86
CA ALA A 13 -33.17 25.40 7.63
C ALA A 13 -32.15 24.86 6.60
N GLN A 14 -30.96 25.41 6.61
CA GLN A 14 -29.86 24.72 5.93
C GLN A 14 -29.73 23.39 6.64
N ASP A 15 -29.91 22.31 5.89
CA ASP A 15 -29.57 20.97 6.34
C ASP A 15 -28.07 21.00 6.65
N ASN A 16 -27.77 21.25 7.91
CA ASN A 16 -26.40 21.23 8.43
C ASN A 16 -26.03 19.74 8.65
N VAL A 17 -26.14 18.93 7.60
CA VAL A 17 -25.69 17.56 7.61
C VAL A 17 -24.18 17.63 7.67
N VAL A 18 -23.62 17.30 8.83
CA VAL A 18 -22.16 17.30 9.06
C VAL A 18 -21.52 16.20 8.23
N ASP A 19 -22.19 15.05 8.08
CA ASP A 19 -21.80 13.94 7.21
C ASP A 19 -23.01 13.02 6.95
N GLU A 20 -22.96 12.20 5.92
CA GLU A 20 -24.03 11.27 5.54
C GLU A 20 -23.56 9.83 5.74
N VAL A 21 -24.38 9.02 6.43
CA VAL A 21 -24.13 7.59 6.58
C VAL A 21 -24.53 6.89 5.30
N VAL A 22 -23.56 6.29 4.61
CA VAL A 22 -23.77 5.54 3.36
C VAL A 22 -24.12 4.07 3.65
N TRP A 23 -23.35 3.44 4.54
CA TRP A 23 -23.56 2.05 4.96
C TRP A 23 -23.33 1.90 6.46
N VAL A 24 -23.82 0.77 7.01
CA VAL A 24 -23.56 0.35 8.40
C VAL A 24 -23.09 -1.10 8.38
N VAL A 25 -21.98 -1.39 9.04
CA VAL A 25 -21.39 -2.72 9.17
C VAL A 25 -21.26 -3.04 10.65
N GLY A 26 -22.17 -3.89 11.16
CA GLY A 26 -22.27 -4.12 12.60
C GLY A 26 -22.65 -2.83 13.33
N ASP A 27 -21.77 -2.38 14.22
CA ASP A 27 -21.94 -1.16 15.01
C ASP A 27 -21.18 0.06 14.41
N GLU A 28 -20.53 -0.13 13.25
CA GLU A 28 -19.71 0.90 12.61
C GLU A 28 -20.39 1.48 11.37
N ALA A 29 -20.51 2.80 11.30
CA ALA A 29 -20.98 3.50 10.12
C ALA A 29 -19.85 3.69 9.11
N ILE A 30 -20.21 3.71 7.83
CA ILE A 30 -19.38 4.18 6.72
C ILE A 30 -19.96 5.51 6.29
N LEU A 31 -19.17 6.56 6.39
CA LEU A 31 -19.58 7.91 6.09
C LEU A 31 -19.28 8.26 4.62
N LYS A 32 -20.01 9.23 4.11
CA LYS A 32 -19.76 9.74 2.77
C LYS A 32 -18.39 10.38 2.62
N SER A 33 -17.91 11.02 3.68
CA SER A 33 -16.55 11.55 3.75
C SER A 33 -15.50 10.45 3.60
N ASP A 34 -15.68 9.28 4.23
CA ASP A 34 -14.76 8.14 4.10
C ASP A 34 -14.68 7.65 2.64
N VAL A 35 -15.84 7.59 1.98
CA VAL A 35 -15.94 7.19 0.57
C VAL A 35 -15.25 8.20 -0.35
N GLU A 36 -15.44 9.50 -0.10
CA GLU A 36 -14.80 10.54 -0.90
C GLU A 36 -13.29 10.58 -0.69
N GLU A 37 -12.82 10.43 0.54
CA GLU A 37 -11.39 10.36 0.84
C GLU A 37 -10.75 9.17 0.11
N ALA A 38 -11.33 7.98 0.21
CA ALA A 38 -10.84 6.79 -0.48
C ALA A 38 -10.88 6.95 -2.02
N ARG A 39 -11.91 7.62 -2.55
CA ARG A 39 -12.02 7.92 -3.98
C ARG A 39 -10.92 8.86 -4.45
N MET A 40 -10.66 9.93 -3.69
CA MET A 40 -9.59 10.88 -4.02
C MET A 40 -8.21 10.23 -3.96
N ASP A 41 -7.97 9.41 -2.95
CA ASP A 41 -6.73 8.62 -2.81
C ASP A 41 -6.53 7.66 -4.00
N ALA A 42 -7.57 6.96 -4.39
CA ALA A 42 -7.53 6.06 -5.53
C ALA A 42 -7.22 6.80 -6.84
N LEU A 43 -7.85 7.96 -7.07
CA LEU A 43 -7.58 8.79 -8.24
C LEU A 43 -6.15 9.33 -8.25
N TYR A 44 -5.64 9.77 -7.10
CA TYR A 44 -4.27 10.26 -6.95
C TYR A 44 -3.24 9.15 -7.27
N ASN A 45 -3.53 7.91 -6.88
CA ASN A 45 -2.70 6.75 -7.16
C ASN A 45 -2.93 6.16 -8.57
N GLY A 46 -3.73 6.80 -9.41
CA GLY A 46 -4.02 6.37 -10.78
C GLY A 46 -4.85 5.07 -10.87
N ARG A 47 -5.54 4.70 -9.79
CA ARG A 47 -6.40 3.52 -9.74
C ARG A 47 -7.64 3.75 -10.60
N ARG A 48 -7.99 2.73 -11.41
CA ARG A 48 -9.24 2.69 -12.16
C ARG A 48 -10.20 1.71 -11.48
N PHE A 49 -11.47 2.10 -11.40
CA PHE A 49 -12.52 1.24 -10.85
C PHE A 49 -13.23 0.50 -11.98
N GLU A 50 -13.53 -0.77 -11.76
CA GLU A 50 -14.42 -1.56 -12.61
C GLU A 50 -15.86 -1.38 -12.11
N GLY A 51 -16.46 -0.22 -12.38
CA GLY A 51 -17.81 0.14 -11.96
C GLY A 51 -17.91 1.53 -11.36
N ASP A 52 -19.08 1.82 -10.75
CA ASP A 52 -19.29 3.09 -10.06
C ASP A 52 -18.48 3.12 -8.75
N PRO A 53 -17.56 4.09 -8.58
CA PRO A 53 -16.78 4.24 -7.35
C PRO A 53 -17.64 4.33 -6.08
N TYR A 54 -18.82 4.92 -6.16
CA TYR A 54 -19.74 5.04 -5.02
C TYR A 54 -20.44 3.74 -4.64
N CYS A 55 -20.32 2.68 -5.46
CA CYS A 55 -20.72 1.34 -5.10
C CYS A 55 -19.53 0.50 -4.65
N VAL A 56 -18.41 0.59 -5.40
CA VAL A 56 -17.22 -0.25 -5.16
C VAL A 56 -16.51 0.13 -3.86
N ILE A 57 -16.31 1.43 -3.61
CA ILE A 57 -15.55 1.89 -2.43
C ILE A 57 -16.26 1.56 -1.10
N PRO A 58 -17.58 1.81 -0.94
CA PRO A 58 -18.28 1.40 0.28
C PRO A 58 -18.18 -0.10 0.54
N GLU A 59 -18.25 -0.94 -0.50
CA GLU A 59 -18.08 -2.39 -0.38
C GLU A 59 -16.67 -2.75 0.12
N GLU A 60 -15.62 -2.13 -0.42
CA GLU A 60 -14.25 -2.34 0.02
C GLU A 60 -14.04 -1.94 1.48
N ILE A 61 -14.59 -0.78 1.88
CA ILE A 61 -14.54 -0.32 3.28
C ILE A 61 -15.29 -1.29 4.18
N ALA A 62 -16.47 -1.78 3.75
CA ALA A 62 -17.26 -2.75 4.51
C ALA A 62 -16.49 -4.05 4.72
N VAL A 63 -15.84 -4.57 3.68
CA VAL A 63 -14.99 -5.77 3.78
C VAL A 63 -13.84 -5.55 4.76
N GLN A 64 -13.19 -4.38 4.70
CA GLN A 64 -12.13 -4.04 5.65
C GLN A 64 -12.64 -4.02 7.10
N LYS A 65 -13.81 -3.42 7.35
CA LYS A 65 -14.43 -3.40 8.69
C LYS A 65 -14.80 -4.80 9.17
N LEU A 66 -15.27 -5.69 8.30
CA LEU A 66 -15.51 -7.11 8.64
C LEU A 66 -14.23 -7.83 9.05
N PHE A 67 -13.11 -7.60 8.35
CA PHE A 67 -11.82 -8.17 8.75
C PHE A 67 -11.35 -7.65 10.11
N LEU A 68 -11.51 -6.34 10.39
CA LEU A 68 -11.18 -5.76 11.68
C LEU A 68 -12.06 -6.34 12.80
N HIS A 69 -13.35 -6.51 12.55
CA HIS A 69 -14.26 -7.13 13.50
C HIS A 69 -13.85 -8.58 13.80
N GLN A 70 -13.60 -9.38 12.77
CA GLN A 70 -13.15 -10.76 12.93
C GLN A 70 -11.80 -10.85 13.64
N ALA A 71 -10.89 -9.93 13.36
CA ALA A 71 -9.59 -9.86 14.04
C ALA A 71 -9.74 -9.63 15.55
N LYS A 72 -10.71 -8.80 15.97
CA LYS A 72 -11.04 -8.60 17.40
C LYS A 72 -11.54 -9.91 18.04
N LEU A 73 -12.45 -10.64 17.36
CA LEU A 73 -12.95 -11.93 17.84
C LEU A 73 -11.84 -12.99 17.95
N ASP A 74 -10.93 -12.99 17.00
CA ASP A 74 -9.81 -13.93 16.92
C ASP A 74 -8.60 -13.50 17.76
N SER A 75 -8.69 -12.39 18.51
CA SER A 75 -7.62 -11.84 19.35
C SER A 75 -6.32 -11.62 18.58
N ILE A 76 -6.42 -11.09 17.36
CA ILE A 76 -5.24 -10.76 16.55
C ILE A 76 -4.66 -9.44 17.04
N GLU A 77 -3.42 -9.48 17.49
CA GLU A 77 -2.70 -8.32 17.98
C GLU A 77 -1.58 -7.92 17.01
N VAL A 78 -1.43 -6.60 16.82
CA VAL A 78 -0.31 -6.00 16.11
C VAL A 78 0.62 -5.36 17.12
N SER A 79 1.91 -5.66 17.04
CA SER A 79 2.88 -5.11 17.97
C SER A 79 3.11 -3.62 17.70
N GLU A 80 3.38 -2.86 18.75
CA GLU A 80 3.67 -1.44 18.66
C GLU A 80 4.90 -1.15 17.78
N ALA A 81 5.89 -2.07 17.81
CA ALA A 81 7.08 -1.96 16.97
C ALA A 81 6.75 -2.03 15.47
N GLU A 82 5.83 -2.92 15.05
CA GLU A 82 5.38 -3.03 13.66
C GLU A 82 4.65 -1.76 13.22
N ILE A 83 3.82 -1.19 14.10
CA ILE A 83 3.09 0.06 13.84
C ILE A 83 4.07 1.21 13.64
N ILE A 84 5.02 1.39 14.57
CA ILE A 84 6.04 2.45 14.50
C ILE A 84 6.85 2.32 13.21
N GLN A 85 7.31 1.12 12.88
CA GLN A 85 8.07 0.87 11.65
C GLN A 85 7.27 1.24 10.39
N ARG A 86 5.99 0.91 10.35
CA ARG A 86 5.11 1.27 9.23
C ARG A 86 4.92 2.78 9.14
N VAL A 87 4.67 3.47 10.25
CA VAL A 87 4.52 4.92 10.32
C VAL A 87 5.79 5.64 9.87
N ASP A 88 6.97 5.18 10.32
CA ASP A 88 8.25 5.75 9.92
C ASP A 88 8.49 5.60 8.41
N MET A 89 8.20 4.43 7.86
CA MET A 89 8.31 4.18 6.42
C MET A 89 7.37 5.10 5.61
N MET A 90 6.10 5.23 6.02
CA MET A 90 5.14 6.10 5.33
C MET A 90 5.51 7.58 5.46
N THR A 91 5.92 8.02 6.65
CA THR A 91 6.37 9.40 6.87
C THR A 91 7.57 9.74 6.00
N ASN A 92 8.57 8.86 5.93
CA ASN A 92 9.74 9.05 5.08
C ASN A 92 9.39 9.08 3.59
N MET A 93 8.44 8.24 3.15
CA MET A 93 7.95 8.24 1.78
C MET A 93 7.29 9.59 1.44
N TYR A 94 6.43 10.13 2.30
CA TYR A 94 5.82 11.45 2.09
C TYR A 94 6.87 12.56 2.04
N ILE A 95 7.86 12.55 2.94
CA ILE A 95 8.95 13.53 2.94
C ILE A 95 9.74 13.46 1.62
N GLN A 96 10.01 12.26 1.10
CA GLN A 96 10.71 12.08 -0.17
C GLN A 96 9.89 12.57 -1.37
N GLN A 97 8.58 12.30 -1.39
CA GLN A 97 7.70 12.71 -2.48
C GLN A 97 7.44 14.23 -2.49
N ILE A 98 7.24 14.82 -1.31
CA ILE A 98 6.89 16.24 -1.15
C ILE A 98 8.16 17.11 -1.09
N GLY A 99 9.28 16.54 -0.66
CA GLY A 99 10.61 17.15 -0.67
C GLY A 99 11.16 17.56 0.69
N SER A 100 10.32 17.91 1.69
CA SER A 100 10.78 18.18 3.06
C SER A 100 9.66 17.97 4.08
N ARG A 101 10.05 17.92 5.37
CA ARG A 101 9.09 17.82 6.49
C ARG A 101 8.17 19.04 6.55
N GLU A 102 8.72 20.24 6.40
CA GLU A 102 7.99 21.51 6.46
C GLU A 102 6.95 21.58 5.35
N LYS A 103 7.31 21.18 4.13
CA LYS A 103 6.36 21.10 3.01
C LYS A 103 5.29 20.05 3.23
N MET A 104 5.61 18.92 3.86
CA MET A 104 4.64 17.90 4.24
C MET A 104 3.63 18.46 5.27
N GLU A 105 4.09 19.19 6.28
CA GLU A 105 3.22 19.84 7.28
C GLU A 105 2.32 20.90 6.63
N GLU A 106 2.86 21.68 5.71
CA GLU A 106 2.09 22.67 4.93
C GLU A 106 1.04 21.98 4.03
N TYR A 107 1.43 20.93 3.31
CA TYR A 107 0.54 20.17 2.41
C TYR A 107 -0.66 19.57 3.15
N PHE A 108 -0.41 18.93 4.29
CA PHE A 108 -1.47 18.31 5.10
C PHE A 108 -2.15 19.31 6.04
N ASN A 109 -1.65 20.54 6.17
CA ASN A 109 -2.09 21.53 7.15
C ASN A 109 -2.15 20.96 8.58
N LYS A 110 -1.15 20.15 8.93
CA LYS A 110 -1.01 19.44 10.21
C LYS A 110 0.46 19.38 10.61
N THR A 111 0.70 19.33 11.91
CA THR A 111 2.07 19.09 12.40
C THR A 111 2.52 17.65 12.12
N SER A 112 3.82 17.41 12.04
CA SER A 112 4.37 16.06 11.87
C SER A 112 3.85 15.08 12.92
N THR A 113 3.62 15.52 14.14
CA THR A 113 3.05 14.69 15.21
C THR A 113 1.63 14.27 14.88
N GLN A 114 0.78 15.20 14.48
CA GLN A 114 -0.61 14.91 14.10
C GLN A 114 -0.70 14.01 12.87
N ILE A 115 0.17 14.23 11.88
CA ILE A 115 0.27 13.34 10.70
C ILE A 115 0.63 11.93 11.15
N ARG A 116 1.64 11.78 12.02
CA ARG A 116 2.07 10.47 12.53
C ARG A 116 1.00 9.77 13.36
N GLU A 117 0.18 10.49 14.13
CA GLU A 117 -0.95 9.93 14.85
C GLU A 117 -2.01 9.38 13.90
N THR A 118 -2.41 10.15 12.88
CA THR A 118 -3.33 9.67 11.84
C THR A 118 -2.77 8.42 11.13
N LEU A 119 -1.48 8.44 10.75
CA LEU A 119 -0.81 7.31 10.12
C LEU A 119 -0.72 6.08 11.03
N ARG A 120 -0.63 6.29 12.37
CA ARG A 120 -0.56 5.19 13.34
C ARG A 120 -1.87 4.40 13.41
N ASP A 121 -3.01 5.08 13.41
CA ASP A 121 -4.31 4.42 13.42
C ASP A 121 -4.53 3.65 12.11
N ASN A 122 -4.26 4.28 10.97
CA ASN A 122 -4.33 3.64 9.66
C ASN A 122 -3.36 2.44 9.55
N ALA A 123 -2.15 2.57 10.09
CA ALA A 123 -1.16 1.49 10.09
C ALA A 123 -1.61 0.31 10.97
N ARG A 124 -2.20 0.59 12.14
CA ARG A 124 -2.74 -0.44 13.03
C ARG A 124 -3.83 -1.24 12.33
N ASP A 125 -4.80 -0.55 11.74
CA ASP A 125 -5.92 -1.19 11.07
C ASP A 125 -5.45 -1.99 9.85
N GLY A 126 -4.61 -1.41 9.00
CA GLY A 126 -4.06 -2.09 7.84
C GLY A 126 -3.24 -3.34 8.19
N LEU A 127 -2.40 -3.27 9.23
CA LEU A 127 -1.63 -4.43 9.71
C LEU A 127 -2.53 -5.50 10.34
N THR A 128 -3.60 -5.08 11.04
CA THR A 128 -4.58 -6.01 11.62
C THR A 128 -5.32 -6.77 10.54
N VAL A 129 -5.80 -6.07 9.51
CA VAL A 129 -6.45 -6.69 8.34
C VAL A 129 -5.49 -7.65 7.64
N GLN A 130 -4.24 -7.23 7.42
CA GLN A 130 -3.22 -8.06 6.79
C GLN A 130 -2.95 -9.35 7.59
N LYS A 131 -2.80 -9.25 8.91
CA LYS A 131 -2.62 -10.43 9.79
C LYS A 131 -3.84 -11.36 9.76
N MET A 132 -5.05 -10.79 9.75
CA MET A 132 -6.28 -11.57 9.64
C MET A 132 -6.36 -12.32 8.32
N GLN A 133 -6.10 -11.66 7.20
CA GLN A 133 -6.03 -12.30 5.89
C GLN A 133 -4.98 -13.41 5.86
N GLN A 134 -3.80 -13.14 6.41
CA GLN A 134 -2.71 -14.12 6.47
C GLN A 134 -3.08 -15.36 7.31
N LYS A 135 -3.83 -15.17 8.42
CA LYS A 135 -4.36 -16.28 9.22
C LYS A 135 -5.34 -17.13 8.43
N LEU A 136 -6.24 -16.51 7.65
CA LEU A 136 -7.23 -17.22 6.84
C LEU A 136 -6.60 -18.06 5.73
N VAL A 137 -5.55 -17.55 5.08
CA VAL A 137 -4.93 -18.21 3.92
C VAL A 137 -3.65 -19.00 4.27
N GLY A 138 -3.10 -18.82 5.48
CA GLY A 138 -1.80 -19.36 5.88
C GLY A 138 -1.74 -20.90 5.90
N GLU A 139 -2.88 -21.56 6.03
CA GLU A 139 -2.98 -23.02 6.00
C GLU A 139 -3.22 -23.59 4.59
N ILE A 140 -3.49 -22.73 3.62
CA ILE A 140 -3.74 -23.14 2.23
C ILE A 140 -2.42 -23.58 1.59
N LYS A 141 -2.30 -24.88 1.30
CA LYS A 141 -1.14 -25.44 0.60
C LYS A 141 -1.52 -25.77 -0.84
N VAL A 142 -0.85 -25.12 -1.77
CA VAL A 142 -1.03 -25.41 -3.19
C VAL A 142 -0.04 -26.50 -3.62
N THR A 143 -0.55 -27.57 -4.21
CA THR A 143 0.29 -28.66 -4.70
C THR A 143 0.75 -28.41 -6.15
N PRO A 144 1.90 -28.97 -6.57
CA PRO A 144 2.33 -28.86 -7.97
C PRO A 144 1.34 -29.44 -8.98
N ALA A 145 0.47 -30.36 -8.55
CA ALA A 145 -0.57 -30.93 -9.38
C ALA A 145 -1.71 -29.92 -9.64
N GLU A 146 -2.11 -29.16 -8.61
CA GLU A 146 -3.12 -28.09 -8.72
C GLU A 146 -2.63 -26.95 -9.60
N VAL A 147 -1.35 -26.56 -9.46
CA VAL A 147 -0.74 -25.54 -10.33
C VAL A 147 -0.77 -26.02 -11.79
N ARG A 148 -0.39 -27.28 -12.08
CA ARG A 148 -0.44 -27.81 -13.44
C ARG A 148 -1.86 -27.89 -14.01
N ARG A 149 -2.85 -28.23 -13.17
CA ARG A 149 -4.26 -28.26 -13.58
C ARG A 149 -4.73 -26.86 -13.93
N TYR A 150 -4.47 -25.88 -13.06
CA TYR A 150 -4.82 -24.49 -13.30
C TYR A 150 -4.26 -23.97 -14.62
N PHE A 151 -2.95 -24.20 -14.88
CA PHE A 151 -2.34 -23.81 -16.16
C PHE A 151 -2.94 -24.50 -17.37
N LYS A 152 -3.35 -25.75 -17.23
CA LYS A 152 -3.98 -26.51 -18.32
C LYS A 152 -5.37 -26.01 -18.67
N ASP A 153 -6.09 -25.48 -17.66
CA ASP A 153 -7.45 -25.01 -17.80
C ASP A 153 -7.51 -23.52 -18.21
N LEU A 154 -6.37 -22.80 -18.21
CA LEU A 154 -6.29 -21.43 -18.71
C LEU A 154 -6.52 -21.36 -20.22
N PRO A 155 -7.34 -20.40 -20.70
CA PRO A 155 -7.41 -20.07 -22.13
C PRO A 155 -6.03 -19.72 -22.68
N GLN A 156 -5.77 -20.07 -23.91
CA GLN A 156 -4.42 -19.94 -24.51
C GLN A 156 -3.99 -18.48 -24.69
N ASP A 157 -4.91 -17.56 -24.82
CA ASP A 157 -4.72 -16.11 -24.86
C ASP A 157 -4.42 -15.47 -23.48
N SER A 158 -4.75 -16.18 -22.42
CA SER A 158 -4.49 -15.75 -21.02
C SER A 158 -3.16 -16.27 -20.46
N ILE A 159 -2.45 -17.12 -21.21
CA ILE A 159 -1.13 -17.64 -20.79
C ILE A 159 -0.07 -16.57 -21.11
N PRO A 160 0.63 -16.03 -20.10
CA PRO A 160 1.66 -15.03 -20.34
C PRO A 160 2.82 -15.63 -21.16
N TYR A 161 3.23 -14.93 -22.22
CA TYR A 161 4.41 -15.31 -22.97
C TYR A 161 5.67 -14.99 -22.15
N ILE A 162 6.40 -16.02 -21.76
CA ILE A 162 7.69 -15.89 -21.10
C ILE A 162 8.78 -16.10 -22.14
N PRO A 163 9.56 -15.06 -22.50
CA PRO A 163 10.66 -15.22 -23.44
C PRO A 163 11.75 -16.12 -22.85
N THR A 164 12.47 -16.82 -23.71
CA THR A 164 13.60 -17.64 -23.30
C THR A 164 14.64 -16.76 -22.59
N GLN A 165 14.97 -17.12 -21.35
CA GLN A 165 16.03 -16.47 -20.59
C GLN A 165 17.23 -17.42 -20.52
N VAL A 166 18.42 -16.87 -20.67
CA VAL A 166 19.67 -17.60 -20.51
C VAL A 166 20.49 -16.93 -19.40
N GLU A 167 20.97 -17.73 -18.46
CA GLU A 167 21.92 -17.28 -17.46
C GLU A 167 23.33 -17.61 -17.96
N VAL A 168 24.17 -16.56 -18.06
CA VAL A 168 25.56 -16.71 -18.47
C VAL A 168 26.44 -16.50 -17.28
N GLN A 169 27.19 -17.51 -16.88
CA GLN A 169 28.19 -17.41 -15.83
C GLN A 169 29.57 -17.37 -16.47
N ILE A 170 30.34 -16.33 -16.11
CA ILE A 170 31.72 -16.15 -16.58
C ILE A 170 32.68 -16.45 -15.45
N ILE A 171 33.54 -17.45 -15.62
CA ILE A 171 34.62 -17.75 -14.68
C ILE A 171 35.89 -17.12 -15.24
N THR A 172 36.37 -16.09 -14.58
CA THR A 172 37.64 -15.46 -14.96
C THR A 172 38.73 -15.93 -14.02
N LEU A 173 39.72 -16.61 -14.59
CA LEU A 173 40.91 -17.04 -13.88
C LEU A 173 42.09 -16.14 -14.28
N GLN A 174 42.65 -15.46 -13.33
CA GLN A 174 43.91 -14.72 -13.52
C GLN A 174 45.08 -15.66 -13.14
N PRO A 175 45.98 -16.02 -14.09
CA PRO A 175 47.14 -16.81 -13.75
C PRO A 175 48.07 -16.05 -12.84
N LYS A 176 48.45 -16.65 -11.72
CA LYS A 176 49.49 -16.09 -10.84
C LYS A 176 50.85 -16.47 -11.43
N ILE A 177 51.52 -15.50 -11.98
CA ILE A 177 52.93 -15.68 -12.47
C ILE A 177 53.83 -15.70 -11.25
N PRO A 178 54.61 -16.75 -11.01
CA PRO A 178 55.60 -16.79 -9.92
C PRO A 178 56.66 -15.69 -10.08
N ILE A 179 57.06 -15.11 -8.96
CA ILE A 179 58.05 -14.02 -8.95
C ILE A 179 59.36 -14.46 -9.61
N SER A 180 59.74 -15.75 -9.47
CA SER A 180 60.90 -16.37 -10.14
C SER A 180 60.88 -16.23 -11.65
N GLU A 181 59.75 -16.45 -12.29
CA GLU A 181 59.60 -16.32 -13.76
C GLU A 181 59.72 -14.86 -14.21
N ILE A 182 59.17 -13.92 -13.40
CA ILE A 182 59.31 -12.51 -13.67
C ILE A 182 60.78 -12.07 -13.58
N GLU A 183 61.55 -12.63 -12.62
CA GLU A 183 62.98 -12.34 -12.45
C GLU A 183 63.83 -12.94 -13.54
N ASP A 184 63.55 -14.16 -14.00
CA ASP A 184 64.22 -14.81 -15.11
C ASP A 184 64.01 -14.06 -16.43
N VAL A 185 62.81 -13.59 -16.72
CA VAL A 185 62.55 -12.76 -17.90
C VAL A 185 63.28 -11.41 -17.79
N LYS A 186 63.33 -10.79 -16.64
CA LYS A 186 64.10 -9.56 -16.42
C LYS A 186 65.58 -9.76 -16.59
N LYS A 187 66.12 -10.87 -16.15
CA LYS A 187 67.53 -11.24 -16.33
C LYS A 187 67.84 -11.42 -17.80
N THR A 188 67.05 -12.22 -18.52
CA THR A 188 67.18 -12.43 -19.96
C THR A 188 67.13 -11.12 -20.75
N LEU A 189 66.24 -10.20 -20.38
CA LEU A 189 66.15 -8.86 -21.01
C LEU A 189 67.40 -8.01 -20.76
N ARG A 190 68.05 -8.14 -19.59
CA ARG A 190 69.32 -7.41 -19.31
C ARG A 190 70.54 -7.98 -20.07
N ASP A 191 70.48 -9.28 -20.43
CA ASP A 191 71.55 -9.91 -21.21
C ASP A 191 71.48 -9.54 -22.71
N TYR A 192 70.40 -8.93 -23.17
CA TYR A 192 70.24 -8.38 -24.53
C TYR A 192 70.57 -6.89 -24.65
N THR A 193 70.86 -6.20 -23.54
CA THR A 193 71.27 -4.78 -23.51
C THR A 193 72.70 -4.66 -23.20
#